data_ddb857b441b20f6fc5e9d5deba679cdd
#
_entry.id   ddb857b441b20f6fc5e9d5deba679cdd
#
_cell.length_a   1.000
_cell.length_b   1.000
_cell.length_c   1.000
_cell.angle_alpha   90.00
_cell.angle_beta   90.00
_cell.angle_gamma   90.00
#
_symmetry.space_group_name_H-M   'P 1'
#
loop_
_entity.id
_entity.type
_entity.pdbx_description
1 polymer ?
#
loop_
_entity_poly.entity_id
_entity_poly.type
_entity_poly.pdbx_seq_one_letter_code
_entity_poly.pdbx_strand_id
1 'polypeptide(L)'
;YNIPLSVLLLSEFWHIKDKNNYNLYKTGFSFNRDLFPNPSEFVKYMHDRGVRVGLNIDPTEGIRKEEDRYINFANELNVGDGVTIPFNVMDRNFMALYVRHLIDPLLNVGIDVFWLDYKKDLLGINALDYYYNKDFTKVKNSRPLVLTRSPLVAPHNAGVLYSGETLVSWDTLKYLPFYNGLAANKGVTWWSHDVGGYKDGIEDSELYIRYVQFSCFSPIFRFSAKRGVYYKREPWSWDVKTFTIAREYCLLRQRLIPYIYSEACNYSKLGQPLIQPIYYSYPEIYDELSYRNEYYFGKELFIAPITKPQ
;
A
#
# COMPACT_ATOMS: atom_id res chain seq x y z
N TYR A 1 8.17 -19.67 10.63
CA TYR A 1 9.11 -18.54 10.81
C TYR A 1 8.72 -17.62 11.98
N ASN A 2 7.46 -17.67 12.46
CA ASN A 2 6.92 -16.83 13.54
C ASN A 2 7.16 -15.32 13.27
N ILE A 3 6.87 -14.88 12.06
CA ILE A 3 6.85 -13.47 11.68
C ILE A 3 5.39 -13.02 11.66
N PRO A 4 5.03 -11.96 12.41
CA PRO A 4 3.66 -11.43 12.42
C PRO A 4 3.28 -10.89 11.04
N LEU A 5 2.04 -11.16 10.62
CA LEU A 5 1.46 -10.60 9.40
C LEU A 5 0.08 -10.03 9.75
N SER A 6 -0.14 -8.76 9.47
CA SER A 6 -1.42 -8.08 9.75
C SER A 6 -2.29 -7.94 8.50
N VAL A 7 -1.66 -7.72 7.34
CA VAL A 7 -2.34 -7.51 6.06
C VAL A 7 -1.61 -8.25 4.96
N LEU A 8 -2.34 -8.98 4.14
CA LEU A 8 -1.87 -9.56 2.89
C LEU A 8 -2.48 -8.79 1.72
N LEU A 9 -1.65 -8.13 0.92
CA LEU A 9 -2.08 -7.46 -0.31
C LEU A 9 -1.82 -8.38 -1.50
N LEU A 10 -2.87 -8.77 -2.20
CA LEU A 10 -2.76 -9.49 -3.46
C LEU A 10 -2.51 -8.49 -4.58
N SER A 11 -1.37 -8.66 -5.25
CA SER A 11 -0.99 -7.86 -6.40
C SER A 11 -1.73 -8.31 -7.67
N GLU A 12 -1.30 -7.85 -8.82
CA GLU A 12 -1.97 -7.97 -10.13
C GLU A 12 -2.35 -9.40 -10.62
N PHE A 13 -1.98 -10.47 -9.93
CA PHE A 13 -2.33 -11.84 -10.35
C PHE A 13 -3.58 -12.43 -9.69
N TRP A 14 -4.24 -11.68 -8.81
CA TRP A 14 -5.45 -12.15 -8.16
C TRP A 14 -6.67 -12.24 -9.08
N HIS A 15 -6.70 -11.39 -10.13
CA HIS A 15 -7.82 -11.29 -11.07
C HIS A 15 -7.62 -12.10 -12.36
N ILE A 16 -8.70 -12.26 -13.12
CA ILE A 16 -8.71 -12.95 -14.41
C ILE A 16 -7.72 -12.27 -15.37
N LYS A 17 -6.88 -13.09 -16.01
CA LYS A 17 -5.93 -12.67 -17.03
C LYS A 17 -6.08 -13.55 -18.27
N ASP A 18 -5.62 -13.05 -19.42
CA ASP A 18 -5.51 -13.85 -20.62
C ASP A 18 -4.57 -15.04 -20.36
N LYS A 19 -5.05 -16.26 -20.60
CA LYS A 19 -4.30 -17.51 -20.41
C LYS A 19 -3.05 -17.59 -21.31
N ASN A 20 -3.08 -16.91 -22.45
CA ASN A 20 -2.00 -16.94 -23.45
C ASN A 20 -1.00 -15.80 -23.27
N ASN A 21 -1.34 -14.76 -22.51
CA ASN A 21 -0.48 -13.60 -22.31
C ASN A 21 -0.71 -12.93 -20.95
N TYR A 22 -0.06 -13.44 -19.92
CA TYR A 22 -0.15 -12.94 -18.55
C TYR A 22 0.24 -11.47 -18.37
N ASN A 23 0.89 -10.85 -19.36
CA ASN A 23 1.30 -9.45 -19.30
C ASN A 23 0.28 -8.49 -19.94
N LEU A 24 -0.76 -8.99 -20.62
CA LEU A 24 -1.67 -8.15 -21.39
C LEU A 24 -2.66 -7.36 -20.53
N TYR A 25 -3.06 -7.87 -19.38
CA TYR A 25 -4.11 -7.22 -18.59
C TYR A 25 -3.64 -6.85 -17.21
N LYS A 26 -3.57 -5.55 -16.93
CA LYS A 26 -3.31 -4.99 -15.60
C LYS A 26 -4.61 -4.75 -14.83
N THR A 27 -5.71 -4.57 -15.55
CA THR A 27 -7.05 -4.31 -15.01
C THR A 27 -7.82 -5.61 -14.83
N GLY A 28 -8.51 -5.75 -13.69
CA GLY A 28 -9.44 -6.85 -13.44
C GLY A 28 -10.17 -6.70 -12.12
N PHE A 29 -11.42 -7.20 -12.10
CA PHE A 29 -12.35 -7.07 -10.96
C PHE A 29 -12.94 -8.42 -10.53
N SER A 30 -12.57 -9.50 -11.21
CA SER A 30 -13.04 -10.86 -10.93
C SER A 30 -11.89 -11.74 -10.54
N PHE A 31 -12.08 -12.59 -9.51
CA PHE A 31 -11.03 -13.50 -9.06
C PHE A 31 -10.64 -14.52 -10.13
N ASN A 32 -9.34 -14.74 -10.27
CA ASN A 32 -8.80 -15.86 -11.02
C ASN A 32 -9.11 -17.17 -10.30
N ARG A 33 -10.08 -17.92 -10.80
CA ARG A 33 -10.57 -19.17 -10.19
C ARG A 33 -9.57 -20.31 -10.25
N ASP A 34 -8.58 -20.25 -11.14
CA ASP A 34 -7.49 -21.23 -11.18
C ASP A 34 -6.56 -21.08 -9.94
N LEU A 35 -6.39 -19.85 -9.44
CA LEU A 35 -5.58 -19.54 -8.25
C LEU A 35 -6.42 -19.47 -6.96
N PHE A 36 -7.64 -18.98 -7.06
CA PHE A 36 -8.59 -18.82 -5.95
C PHE A 36 -9.92 -19.49 -6.30
N PRO A 37 -10.01 -20.83 -6.25
CA PRO A 37 -11.24 -21.57 -6.58
C PRO A 37 -12.44 -21.10 -5.76
N ASN A 38 -12.22 -20.82 -4.48
CA ASN A 38 -13.21 -20.26 -3.57
C ASN A 38 -12.63 -19.04 -2.83
N PRO A 39 -12.80 -17.81 -3.36
CA PRO A 39 -12.26 -16.61 -2.72
C PRO A 39 -12.78 -16.37 -1.31
N SER A 40 -14.05 -16.67 -1.05
CA SER A 40 -14.65 -16.48 0.28
C SER A 40 -14.02 -17.38 1.34
N GLU A 41 -13.72 -18.63 1.00
CA GLU A 41 -13.00 -19.53 1.89
C GLU A 41 -11.57 -19.08 2.14
N PHE A 42 -10.89 -18.61 1.09
CA PHE A 42 -9.55 -18.06 1.22
C PHE A 42 -9.53 -16.84 2.16
N VAL A 43 -10.43 -15.89 1.95
CA VAL A 43 -10.51 -14.69 2.80
C VAL A 43 -10.87 -15.08 4.23
N LYS A 44 -11.83 -15.98 4.43
CA LYS A 44 -12.18 -16.50 5.76
C LYS A 44 -10.99 -17.17 6.44
N TYR A 45 -10.24 -18.00 5.72
CA TYR A 45 -9.01 -18.65 6.22
C TYR A 45 -7.98 -17.64 6.72
N MET A 46 -7.81 -16.52 6.03
CA MET A 46 -6.91 -15.44 6.44
C MET A 46 -7.47 -14.70 7.66
N HIS A 47 -8.76 -14.38 7.68
CA HIS A 47 -9.41 -13.72 8.81
C HIS A 47 -9.36 -14.54 10.09
N ASP A 48 -9.58 -15.86 10.01
CA ASP A 48 -9.48 -16.79 11.15
C ASP A 48 -8.06 -16.79 11.77
N ARG A 49 -7.06 -16.28 11.04
CA ARG A 49 -5.66 -16.08 11.49
C ARG A 49 -5.32 -14.64 11.87
N GLY A 50 -6.30 -13.76 11.90
CA GLY A 50 -6.14 -12.35 12.20
C GLY A 50 -5.49 -11.53 11.08
N VAL A 51 -5.42 -12.07 9.85
CA VAL A 51 -4.82 -11.40 8.69
C VAL A 51 -5.92 -10.78 7.82
N ARG A 52 -5.81 -9.48 7.57
CA ARG A 52 -6.66 -8.76 6.62
C ARG A 52 -6.22 -9.02 5.19
N VAL A 53 -7.17 -9.01 4.26
CA VAL A 53 -6.90 -9.25 2.84
C VAL A 53 -7.20 -8.01 2.02
N GLY A 54 -6.23 -7.61 1.19
CA GLY A 54 -6.39 -6.50 0.27
C GLY A 54 -6.11 -6.88 -1.17
N LEU A 55 -6.66 -6.09 -2.09
CA LEU A 55 -6.52 -6.28 -3.54
C LEU A 55 -5.93 -5.04 -4.20
N ASN A 56 -4.99 -5.26 -5.11
CA ASN A 56 -4.57 -4.22 -6.06
C ASN A 56 -5.67 -4.03 -7.11
N ILE A 57 -6.07 -2.79 -7.35
CA ILE A 57 -7.07 -2.41 -8.35
C ILE A 57 -6.47 -1.35 -9.28
N ASP A 58 -6.36 -1.69 -10.54
CA ASP A 58 -6.00 -0.74 -11.62
C ASP A 58 -7.13 -0.74 -12.67
N PRO A 59 -8.00 0.27 -12.71
CA PRO A 59 -9.10 0.34 -13.67
C PRO A 59 -8.70 0.94 -15.02
N THR A 60 -7.41 1.19 -15.28
CA THR A 60 -6.93 1.99 -16.42
C THR A 60 -7.38 1.44 -17.77
N GLU A 61 -7.42 0.13 -17.93
CA GLU A 61 -7.80 -0.53 -19.21
C GLU A 61 -9.31 -0.66 -19.40
N GLY A 62 -10.11 -0.23 -18.41
CA GLY A 62 -11.57 -0.31 -18.48
C GLY A 62 -12.14 -1.65 -18.01
N ILE A 63 -13.43 -1.88 -18.24
CA ILE A 63 -14.16 -3.07 -17.83
C ILE A 63 -14.32 -3.99 -19.04
N ARG A 64 -13.82 -5.21 -18.93
CA ARG A 64 -13.77 -6.17 -20.03
C ARG A 64 -14.92 -7.17 -19.95
N LYS A 65 -15.28 -7.73 -21.13
CA LYS A 65 -16.37 -8.70 -21.26
C LYS A 65 -16.17 -10.00 -20.46
N GLU A 66 -14.94 -10.31 -20.09
CA GLU A 66 -14.56 -11.50 -19.31
C GLU A 66 -14.86 -11.34 -17.81
N GLU A 67 -15.17 -10.13 -17.33
CA GLU A 67 -15.49 -9.91 -15.92
C GLU A 67 -16.85 -10.56 -15.53
N ASP A 68 -16.90 -11.18 -14.36
CA ASP A 68 -18.08 -11.92 -13.85
C ASP A 68 -19.37 -11.11 -13.90
N ARG A 69 -19.29 -9.78 -13.76
CA ARG A 69 -20.43 -8.86 -13.72
C ARG A 69 -20.56 -7.95 -14.94
N TYR A 70 -19.78 -8.20 -15.98
CA TYR A 70 -19.76 -7.37 -17.18
C TYR A 70 -21.15 -7.16 -17.80
N ILE A 71 -21.90 -8.24 -18.01
CA ILE A 71 -23.23 -8.18 -18.67
C ILE A 71 -24.18 -7.26 -17.89
N ASN A 72 -24.23 -7.40 -16.58
CA ASN A 72 -25.08 -6.55 -15.74
C ASN A 72 -24.67 -5.08 -15.80
N PHE A 73 -23.37 -4.83 -15.77
CA PHE A 73 -22.79 -3.49 -15.86
C PHE A 73 -23.07 -2.85 -17.24
N ALA A 74 -22.81 -3.57 -18.33
CA ALA A 74 -23.01 -3.11 -19.70
C ALA A 74 -24.50 -2.79 -20.00
N ASN A 75 -25.42 -3.68 -19.56
CA ASN A 75 -26.85 -3.49 -19.76
C ASN A 75 -27.36 -2.22 -19.07
N GLU A 76 -26.92 -1.94 -17.82
CA GLU A 76 -27.38 -0.74 -17.10
C GLU A 76 -26.74 0.55 -17.65
N LEU A 77 -25.59 0.47 -18.30
CA LEU A 77 -25.00 1.58 -19.03
C LEU A 77 -25.55 1.74 -20.45
N ASN A 78 -26.40 0.82 -20.93
CA ASN A 78 -26.86 0.75 -22.31
C ASN A 78 -25.72 0.67 -23.34
N VAL A 79 -24.67 -0.07 -23.01
CA VAL A 79 -23.53 -0.31 -23.91
C VAL A 79 -23.70 -1.67 -24.58
N GLY A 80 -23.33 -1.75 -25.86
CA GLY A 80 -23.40 -3.00 -26.62
C GLY A 80 -22.53 -4.09 -26.01
N ASP A 81 -22.98 -5.34 -26.11
CA ASP A 81 -22.27 -6.50 -25.56
C ASP A 81 -20.92 -6.74 -26.26
N GLY A 82 -19.94 -7.22 -25.50
CA GLY A 82 -18.63 -7.64 -26.00
C GLY A 82 -17.59 -6.54 -26.21
N VAL A 83 -17.91 -5.27 -25.90
CA VAL A 83 -16.99 -4.14 -26.02
C VAL A 83 -16.34 -3.84 -24.69
N THR A 84 -15.02 -3.62 -24.66
CA THR A 84 -14.38 -3.10 -23.43
C THR A 84 -14.93 -1.70 -23.12
N ILE A 85 -15.51 -1.54 -21.93
CA ILE A 85 -16.11 -0.27 -21.49
C ILE A 85 -15.01 0.59 -20.88
N PRO A 86 -14.69 1.77 -21.47
CA PRO A 86 -13.65 2.65 -20.93
C PRO A 86 -13.99 3.11 -19.50
N PHE A 87 -13.00 3.10 -18.62
CA PHE A 87 -13.17 3.61 -17.27
C PHE A 87 -13.38 5.13 -17.27
N ASN A 88 -14.45 5.59 -16.62
CA ASN A 88 -14.80 7.01 -16.56
C ASN A 88 -15.14 7.43 -15.12
N VAL A 89 -14.12 7.82 -14.37
CA VAL A 89 -14.26 8.23 -12.96
C VAL A 89 -15.04 9.54 -12.78
N MET A 90 -15.14 10.35 -13.83
CA MET A 90 -15.83 11.66 -13.78
C MET A 90 -17.34 11.54 -13.99
N ASP A 91 -17.83 10.44 -14.49
CA ASP A 91 -19.25 10.17 -14.65
C ASP A 91 -19.82 9.53 -13.37
N ARG A 92 -20.72 10.24 -12.71
CA ARG A 92 -21.33 9.77 -11.45
C ARG A 92 -22.20 8.53 -11.64
N ASN A 93 -22.91 8.41 -12.78
CA ASN A 93 -23.71 7.23 -13.05
C ASN A 93 -22.83 6.01 -13.28
N PHE A 94 -21.79 6.19 -14.11
CA PHE A 94 -20.76 5.15 -14.31
C PHE A 94 -20.18 4.68 -12.97
N MET A 95 -19.77 5.60 -12.10
CA MET A 95 -19.15 5.25 -10.81
C MET A 95 -20.14 4.59 -9.85
N ALA A 96 -21.41 4.95 -9.86
CA ALA A 96 -22.43 4.27 -9.05
C ALA A 96 -22.59 2.80 -9.48
N LEU A 97 -22.61 2.54 -10.78
CA LEU A 97 -22.67 1.18 -11.34
C LEU A 97 -21.36 0.42 -11.12
N TYR A 98 -20.22 1.08 -11.29
CA TYR A 98 -18.89 0.51 -11.04
C TYR A 98 -18.77 0.00 -9.60
N VAL A 99 -19.14 0.80 -8.63
CA VAL A 99 -19.13 0.38 -7.22
C VAL A 99 -20.08 -0.80 -7.02
N ARG A 100 -21.33 -0.70 -7.45
CA ARG A 100 -22.36 -1.73 -7.23
C ARG A 100 -22.01 -3.09 -7.87
N HIS A 101 -21.49 -3.09 -9.08
CA HIS A 101 -21.24 -4.32 -9.82
C HIS A 101 -19.83 -4.90 -9.65
N LEU A 102 -18.83 -4.06 -9.40
CA LEU A 102 -17.44 -4.51 -9.39
C LEU A 102 -16.80 -4.45 -8.00
N ILE A 103 -17.15 -3.47 -7.16
CA ILE A 103 -16.50 -3.29 -5.86
C ILE A 103 -17.29 -3.92 -4.72
N ASP A 104 -18.62 -3.70 -4.66
CA ASP A 104 -19.45 -4.30 -3.61
C ASP A 104 -19.36 -5.83 -3.56
N PRO A 105 -19.31 -6.56 -4.69
CA PRO A 105 -19.07 -8.00 -4.65
C PRO A 105 -17.75 -8.40 -3.96
N LEU A 106 -16.67 -7.63 -4.17
CA LEU A 106 -15.38 -7.87 -3.51
C LEU A 106 -15.47 -7.61 -1.99
N LEU A 107 -16.15 -6.52 -1.60
CA LEU A 107 -16.40 -6.22 -0.19
C LEU A 107 -17.25 -7.31 0.48
N ASN A 108 -18.22 -7.88 -0.23
CA ASN A 108 -19.07 -8.97 0.26
C ASN A 108 -18.32 -10.29 0.41
N VAL A 109 -17.28 -10.53 -0.39
CA VAL A 109 -16.35 -11.66 -0.21
C VAL A 109 -15.53 -11.51 1.08
N GLY A 110 -15.37 -10.28 1.57
CA GLY A 110 -14.65 -9.98 2.80
C GLY A 110 -13.39 -9.15 2.64
N ILE A 111 -13.11 -8.61 1.46
CA ILE A 111 -11.91 -7.79 1.22
C ILE A 111 -11.89 -6.59 2.17
N ASP A 112 -10.74 -6.31 2.76
CA ASP A 112 -10.55 -5.30 3.81
C ASP A 112 -9.80 -4.06 3.34
N VAL A 113 -9.00 -4.19 2.29
CA VAL A 113 -8.08 -3.13 1.83
C VAL A 113 -8.11 -3.06 0.32
N PHE A 114 -8.10 -1.86 -0.23
CA PHE A 114 -7.86 -1.65 -1.65
C PHE A 114 -6.55 -0.89 -1.87
N TRP A 115 -5.72 -1.41 -2.77
CA TRP A 115 -4.56 -0.72 -3.28
C TRP A 115 -4.89 -0.18 -4.67
N LEU A 116 -5.10 1.12 -4.77
CA LEU A 116 -5.47 1.79 -6.01
C LEU A 116 -4.23 2.17 -6.81
N ASP A 117 -4.10 1.64 -8.00
CA ASP A 117 -2.96 1.85 -8.90
C ASP A 117 -3.40 2.46 -10.24
N TYR A 118 -4.31 3.42 -10.22
CA TYR A 118 -4.75 4.15 -11.38
C TYR A 118 -3.67 5.11 -11.88
N LYS A 119 -3.27 4.99 -13.15
CA LYS A 119 -2.07 5.66 -13.69
C LYS A 119 -2.38 6.72 -14.75
N LYS A 120 -3.64 6.87 -15.15
CA LYS A 120 -4.00 7.69 -16.31
C LYS A 120 -3.83 9.19 -16.04
N ASP A 121 -4.32 9.66 -14.91
CA ASP A 121 -4.22 11.06 -14.51
C ASP A 121 -4.38 11.24 -12.98
N LEU A 122 -3.91 12.38 -12.48
CA LEU A 122 -3.87 12.68 -11.04
C LEU A 122 -5.24 13.08 -10.48
N LEU A 123 -6.11 13.71 -11.26
CA LEU A 123 -7.45 14.06 -10.82
C LEU A 123 -8.30 12.79 -10.72
N GLY A 124 -8.13 11.89 -11.68
CA GLY A 124 -8.82 10.60 -11.68
C GLY A 124 -8.49 9.74 -10.47
N ILE A 125 -7.21 9.67 -10.04
CA ILE A 125 -6.86 8.89 -8.84
C ILE A 125 -7.47 9.50 -7.57
N ASN A 126 -7.55 10.83 -7.46
CA ASN A 126 -8.20 11.48 -6.32
C ASN A 126 -9.70 11.21 -6.29
N ALA A 127 -10.36 11.26 -7.45
CA ALA A 127 -11.78 10.95 -7.54
C ALA A 127 -12.04 9.47 -7.20
N LEU A 128 -11.20 8.57 -7.69
CA LEU A 128 -11.30 7.14 -7.40
C LEU A 128 -11.12 6.87 -5.89
N ASP A 129 -10.12 7.46 -5.26
CA ASP A 129 -9.88 7.37 -3.82
C ASP A 129 -11.11 7.84 -3.02
N TYR A 130 -11.73 8.95 -3.41
CA TYR A 130 -12.95 9.45 -2.79
C TYR A 130 -14.10 8.43 -2.85
N TYR A 131 -14.33 7.79 -4.01
CA TYR A 131 -15.40 6.80 -4.15
C TYR A 131 -15.15 5.57 -3.28
N TYR A 132 -13.93 5.06 -3.26
CA TYR A 132 -13.56 3.90 -2.43
C TYR A 132 -13.71 4.21 -0.93
N ASN A 133 -13.27 5.36 -0.46
CA ASN A 133 -13.43 5.77 0.93
C ASN A 133 -14.90 5.90 1.34
N LYS A 134 -15.74 6.48 0.47
CA LYS A 134 -17.16 6.68 0.72
C LYS A 134 -17.96 5.37 0.77
N ASP A 135 -17.74 4.49 -0.19
CA ASP A 135 -18.55 3.29 -0.35
C ASP A 135 -18.10 2.17 0.58
N PHE A 136 -16.83 2.08 0.88
CA PHE A 136 -16.30 1.18 1.90
C PHE A 136 -17.00 1.38 3.25
N THR A 137 -17.19 2.63 3.64
CA THR A 137 -17.87 2.98 4.90
C THR A 137 -19.32 2.52 4.91
N LYS A 138 -20.01 2.56 3.77
CA LYS A 138 -21.41 2.12 3.68
C LYS A 138 -21.57 0.62 3.82
N VAL A 139 -20.73 -0.17 3.14
CA VAL A 139 -20.87 -1.63 3.08
C VAL A 139 -20.38 -2.29 4.36
N LYS A 140 -19.22 -1.87 4.86
CA LYS A 140 -18.57 -2.53 6.01
C LYS A 140 -18.86 -1.88 7.36
N ASN A 141 -19.52 -0.72 7.40
CA ASN A 141 -19.70 0.09 8.61
C ASN A 141 -18.40 0.26 9.41
N SER A 142 -17.29 0.40 8.70
CA SER A 142 -15.94 0.52 9.25
C SER A 142 -15.18 1.62 8.53
N ARG A 143 -14.09 2.08 9.13
CA ARG A 143 -13.20 3.03 8.45
C ARG A 143 -12.59 2.37 7.22
N PRO A 144 -12.56 3.05 6.07
CA PRO A 144 -11.91 2.56 4.87
C PRO A 144 -10.40 2.45 5.10
N LEU A 145 -9.79 1.45 4.47
CA LEU A 145 -8.34 1.35 4.37
C LEU A 145 -7.98 1.24 2.90
N VAL A 146 -7.48 2.34 2.37
CA VAL A 146 -7.09 2.47 0.97
C VAL A 146 -5.61 2.84 0.92
N LEU A 147 -4.84 2.09 0.13
CA LEU A 147 -3.47 2.41 -0.22
C LEU A 147 -3.47 3.01 -1.63
N THR A 148 -2.96 4.22 -1.79
CA THR A 148 -3.02 4.93 -3.08
C THR A 148 -1.72 5.65 -3.39
N ARG A 149 -1.51 5.99 -4.65
CA ARG A 149 -0.46 6.93 -5.05
C ARG A 149 -0.88 8.34 -4.67
N SER A 150 0.09 9.19 -4.38
CA SER A 150 -0.08 10.54 -3.87
C SER A 150 -1.24 11.31 -4.51
N PRO A 151 -2.33 11.60 -3.81
CA PRO A 151 -3.27 12.61 -4.25
C PRO A 151 -2.61 14.00 -4.15
N LEU A 152 -2.79 14.82 -5.18
CA LEU A 152 -2.29 16.21 -5.18
C LEU A 152 -3.12 17.11 -4.26
N VAL A 153 -4.40 16.77 -4.07
CA VAL A 153 -5.37 17.60 -3.33
C VAL A 153 -5.72 16.92 -2.03
N ALA A 154 -5.57 17.65 -0.93
CA ALA A 154 -5.93 17.22 0.41
C ALA A 154 -5.34 15.81 0.80
N PRO A 155 -4.02 15.62 0.74
CA PRO A 155 -3.38 14.32 0.97
C PRO A 155 -3.65 13.75 2.37
N HIS A 156 -4.03 14.57 3.34
CA HIS A 156 -4.42 14.17 4.69
C HIS A 156 -5.77 13.43 4.75
N ASN A 157 -6.59 13.51 3.70
CA ASN A 157 -7.85 12.77 3.58
C ASN A 157 -7.65 11.39 2.95
N ALA A 158 -6.50 11.12 2.35
CA ALA A 158 -6.16 9.80 1.85
C ALA A 158 -5.93 8.81 3.01
N GLY A 159 -6.16 7.53 2.78
CA GLY A 159 -5.85 6.49 3.76
C GLY A 159 -4.35 6.34 3.96
N VAL A 160 -3.72 5.48 3.18
CA VAL A 160 -2.26 5.28 3.16
C VAL A 160 -1.72 5.68 1.79
N LEU A 161 -0.70 6.53 1.79
CA LEU A 161 0.03 6.89 0.58
C LEU A 161 1.31 6.05 0.44
N TYR A 162 1.77 5.81 -0.78
CA TYR A 162 3.03 5.14 -0.97
C TYR A 162 3.96 5.85 -1.96
N SER A 163 5.28 5.66 -1.75
CA SER A 163 6.34 6.39 -2.46
C SER A 163 6.49 6.02 -3.94
N GLY A 164 5.79 4.99 -4.41
CA GLY A 164 6.03 4.41 -5.72
C GLY A 164 7.19 3.42 -5.72
N GLU A 165 7.51 2.92 -6.89
CA GLU A 165 8.53 1.90 -7.12
C GLU A 165 9.93 2.50 -6.98
N THR A 166 10.66 2.12 -5.94
CA THR A 166 12.00 2.63 -5.67
C THR A 166 13.08 1.63 -6.09
N LEU A 167 14.28 2.16 -6.40
CA LEU A 167 15.44 1.33 -6.69
C LEU A 167 15.96 0.64 -5.42
N VAL A 168 16.50 -0.57 -5.58
CA VAL A 168 17.22 -1.28 -4.52
C VAL A 168 18.63 -0.70 -4.42
N SER A 169 18.81 0.33 -3.61
CA SER A 169 20.09 1.03 -3.49
C SER A 169 20.28 1.75 -2.16
N TRP A 170 21.51 1.97 -1.78
CA TRP A 170 21.90 2.79 -0.63
C TRP A 170 21.46 4.26 -0.79
N ASP A 171 21.50 4.79 -2.01
CA ASP A 171 21.04 6.16 -2.27
C ASP A 171 19.56 6.33 -2.01
N THR A 172 18.75 5.33 -2.38
CA THR A 172 17.32 5.31 -2.03
C THR A 172 17.16 5.28 -0.52
N LEU A 173 17.80 4.36 0.18
CA LEU A 173 17.71 4.27 1.65
C LEU A 173 18.12 5.58 2.33
N LYS A 174 19.19 6.22 1.85
CA LYS A 174 19.66 7.50 2.36
C LYS A 174 18.64 8.62 2.21
N TYR A 175 17.83 8.57 1.17
CA TYR A 175 16.82 9.60 0.88
C TYR A 175 15.52 9.40 1.66
N LEU A 176 15.12 8.16 1.97
CA LEU A 176 13.81 7.85 2.54
C LEU A 176 13.52 8.50 3.90
N PRO A 177 14.45 8.61 4.87
CA PRO A 177 14.19 9.29 6.14
C PRO A 177 13.84 10.78 5.93
N PHE A 178 14.57 11.45 5.06
CA PHE A 178 14.28 12.84 4.68
C PHE A 178 12.92 12.96 3.99
N TYR A 179 12.59 12.01 3.10
CA TYR A 179 11.31 11.98 2.41
C TYR A 179 10.12 11.80 3.38
N ASN A 180 10.29 11.00 4.43
CA ASN A 180 9.30 10.88 5.51
C ASN A 180 9.01 12.24 6.18
N GLY A 181 10.04 13.05 6.41
CA GLY A 181 9.90 14.41 6.93
C GLY A 181 9.14 15.33 5.96
N LEU A 182 9.44 15.26 4.66
CA LEU A 182 8.71 16.00 3.64
C LEU A 182 7.23 15.62 3.58
N ALA A 183 6.92 14.34 3.71
CA ALA A 183 5.54 13.86 3.77
C ALA A 183 4.81 14.41 5.00
N ALA A 184 5.46 14.42 6.15
CA ALA A 184 4.92 15.00 7.38
C ALA A 184 4.60 16.49 7.21
N ASN A 185 5.48 17.27 6.56
CA ASN A 185 5.25 18.70 6.25
C ASN A 185 4.04 18.93 5.34
N LYS A 186 3.65 17.93 4.56
CA LYS A 186 2.44 17.96 3.72
C LYS A 186 1.18 17.46 4.44
N GLY A 187 1.27 17.14 5.72
CA GLY A 187 0.17 16.56 6.49
C GLY A 187 -0.07 15.08 6.18
N VAL A 188 0.89 14.39 5.57
CA VAL A 188 0.81 12.97 5.26
C VAL A 188 1.47 12.18 6.39
N THR A 189 0.68 11.60 7.27
CA THR A 189 1.18 10.78 8.38
C THR A 189 1.35 9.32 7.99
N TRP A 190 0.42 8.77 7.22
CA TRP A 190 0.44 7.36 6.83
C TRP A 190 1.12 7.18 5.49
N TRP A 191 2.42 6.99 5.55
CA TRP A 191 3.29 6.85 4.39
C TRP A 191 3.94 5.48 4.34
N SER A 192 3.92 4.84 3.17
CA SER A 192 4.48 3.52 2.93
C SER A 192 5.64 3.56 1.95
N HIS A 193 6.74 2.94 2.33
CA HIS A 193 7.84 2.58 1.43
C HIS A 193 7.81 1.10 1.11
N ASP A 194 8.48 0.69 0.02
CA ASP A 194 8.79 -0.70 -0.25
C ASP A 194 10.04 -1.10 0.54
N VAL A 195 9.86 -1.91 1.61
CA VAL A 195 10.98 -2.34 2.46
C VAL A 195 11.96 -3.18 1.65
N GLY A 196 13.20 -2.70 1.57
CA GLY A 196 14.26 -3.30 0.76
C GLY A 196 14.36 -2.73 -0.67
N GLY A 197 13.50 -1.78 -1.05
CA GLY A 197 13.37 -1.28 -2.41
C GLY A 197 12.51 -2.19 -3.29
N TYR A 198 12.00 -1.69 -4.41
CA TYR A 198 11.02 -2.39 -5.23
C TYR A 198 11.64 -3.15 -6.40
N LYS A 199 12.53 -2.51 -7.17
CA LYS A 199 13.08 -3.06 -8.40
C LYS A 199 14.49 -2.54 -8.70
N ASP A 200 15.13 -3.19 -9.65
CA ASP A 200 16.45 -2.85 -10.17
C ASP A 200 17.50 -2.67 -9.05
N GLY A 201 18.73 -2.36 -9.38
CA GLY A 201 19.78 -2.19 -8.38
C GLY A 201 20.47 -3.50 -7.98
N ILE A 202 21.00 -3.56 -6.76
CA ILE A 202 21.81 -4.67 -6.26
C ILE A 202 21.21 -5.22 -4.97
N GLU A 203 20.90 -6.51 -4.96
CA GLU A 203 20.52 -7.24 -3.76
C GLU A 203 21.74 -7.42 -2.85
N ASP A 204 21.67 -6.83 -1.67
CA ASP A 204 22.72 -6.85 -0.66
C ASP A 204 22.10 -7.08 0.73
N SER A 205 22.67 -8.00 1.50
CA SER A 205 22.11 -8.40 2.79
C SER A 205 22.19 -7.28 3.84
N GLU A 206 23.28 -6.49 3.84
CA GLU A 206 23.40 -5.36 4.75
C GLU A 206 22.38 -4.28 4.39
N LEU A 207 22.27 -3.92 3.11
CA LEU A 207 21.28 -2.96 2.64
C LEU A 207 19.86 -3.39 3.05
N TYR A 208 19.52 -4.67 2.84
CA TYR A 208 18.22 -5.21 3.24
C TYR A 208 17.98 -5.07 4.75
N ILE A 209 18.96 -5.44 5.58
CA ILE A 209 18.88 -5.28 7.04
C ILE A 209 18.61 -3.81 7.41
N ARG A 210 19.36 -2.86 6.83
CA ARG A 210 19.22 -1.44 7.14
C ARG A 210 17.86 -0.88 6.71
N TYR A 211 17.33 -1.35 5.57
CA TYR A 211 15.96 -1.04 5.17
C TYR A 211 14.93 -1.55 6.19
N VAL A 212 15.05 -2.80 6.63
CA VAL A 212 14.14 -3.37 7.64
C VAL A 212 14.21 -2.57 8.96
N GLN A 213 15.42 -2.23 9.40
CA GLN A 213 15.65 -1.42 10.60
C GLN A 213 14.99 -0.04 10.51
N PHE A 214 15.24 0.70 9.43
CA PHE A 214 14.63 1.99 9.17
C PHE A 214 13.10 1.87 9.09
N SER A 215 12.60 0.90 8.33
CA SER A 215 11.16 0.77 8.09
C SER A 215 10.37 0.32 9.33
N CYS A 216 11.02 -0.33 10.30
CA CYS A 216 10.43 -0.63 11.59
C CYS A 216 9.93 0.65 12.31
N PHE A 217 10.61 1.76 12.09
CA PHE A 217 10.28 3.09 12.61
C PHE A 217 9.75 4.04 11.52
N SER A 218 9.10 3.49 10.51
CA SER A 218 8.33 4.23 9.51
C SER A 218 6.83 4.03 9.75
N PRO A 219 5.95 4.92 9.26
CA PRO A 219 4.52 4.82 9.55
C PRO A 219 3.92 3.49 9.11
N ILE A 220 4.22 3.03 7.91
CA ILE A 220 3.78 1.74 7.37
C ILE A 220 4.98 0.83 7.12
N PHE A 221 4.90 -0.41 7.59
CA PHE A 221 5.93 -1.43 7.43
C PHE A 221 5.43 -2.48 6.42
N ARG A 222 5.82 -2.35 5.16
CA ARG A 222 5.28 -3.14 4.05
C ARG A 222 6.39 -3.69 3.16
N PHE A 223 6.50 -5.00 3.08
CA PHE A 223 7.34 -5.69 2.11
C PHE A 223 6.63 -5.76 0.77
N SER A 224 7.27 -5.28 -0.28
CA SER A 224 6.77 -5.35 -1.65
C SER A 224 7.93 -5.24 -2.62
N ALA A 225 7.88 -6.01 -3.70
CA ALA A 225 8.88 -5.93 -4.77
C ALA A 225 8.26 -6.30 -6.12
N LYS A 226 8.93 -5.90 -7.19
CA LYS A 226 8.67 -6.42 -8.53
C LYS A 226 8.83 -7.94 -8.52
N ARG A 227 7.95 -8.63 -9.24
CA ARG A 227 8.05 -10.08 -9.39
C ARG A 227 9.38 -10.46 -10.05
N GLY A 228 10.09 -11.39 -9.44
CA GLY A 228 11.34 -11.95 -9.99
C GLY A 228 12.12 -12.74 -8.95
N VAL A 229 12.91 -13.69 -9.39
CA VAL A 229 13.75 -14.53 -8.50
C VAL A 229 14.87 -13.77 -7.81
N TYR A 230 15.18 -12.57 -8.29
CA TYR A 230 16.26 -11.73 -7.76
C TYR A 230 15.81 -10.82 -6.60
N TYR A 231 14.51 -10.55 -6.46
CA TYR A 231 14.01 -9.61 -5.46
C TYR A 231 13.53 -10.34 -4.21
N LYS A 232 14.44 -10.56 -3.28
CA LYS A 232 14.19 -11.26 -2.02
C LYS A 232 13.66 -10.29 -0.97
N ARG A 233 12.35 -10.26 -0.76
CA ARG A 233 11.74 -9.41 0.28
C ARG A 233 11.25 -10.20 1.47
N GLU A 234 11.00 -11.47 1.28
CA GLU A 234 10.62 -12.37 2.37
C GLU A 234 11.87 -12.60 3.27
N PRO A 235 11.79 -12.31 4.59
CA PRO A 235 12.94 -12.47 5.47
C PRO A 235 13.59 -13.87 5.42
N TRP A 236 12.79 -14.91 5.23
CA TRP A 236 13.26 -16.30 5.14
C TRP A 236 13.96 -16.68 3.83
N SER A 237 13.98 -15.80 2.86
CA SER A 237 14.71 -16.00 1.59
C SER A 237 16.19 -15.59 1.68
N TRP A 238 16.61 -15.05 2.81
CA TRP A 238 17.98 -14.62 3.07
C TRP A 238 18.75 -15.65 3.91
N ASP A 239 20.04 -15.40 4.09
CA ASP A 239 20.88 -16.18 5.02
C ASP A 239 20.39 -16.09 6.47
N VAL A 240 20.87 -17.01 7.32
CA VAL A 240 20.41 -17.14 8.72
C VAL A 240 20.60 -15.85 9.52
N LYS A 241 21.71 -15.14 9.34
CA LYS A 241 22.01 -13.91 10.06
C LYS A 241 21.02 -12.81 9.66
N THR A 242 20.86 -12.60 8.37
CA THR A 242 19.92 -11.61 7.79
C THR A 242 18.49 -11.91 8.20
N PHE A 243 18.07 -13.18 8.09
CA PHE A 243 16.76 -13.62 8.56
C PHE A 243 16.53 -13.33 10.04
N THR A 244 17.49 -13.66 10.90
CA THR A 244 17.38 -13.48 12.34
C THR A 244 17.15 -12.01 12.68
N ILE A 245 17.98 -11.12 12.12
CA ILE A 245 17.87 -9.67 12.35
C ILE A 245 16.53 -9.14 11.81
N ALA A 246 16.17 -9.49 10.58
CA ALA A 246 14.90 -9.03 9.99
C ALA A 246 13.69 -9.49 10.81
N ARG A 247 13.70 -10.73 11.29
CA ARG A 247 12.66 -11.27 12.18
C ARG A 247 12.55 -10.51 13.50
N GLU A 248 13.68 -10.18 14.13
CA GLU A 248 13.70 -9.39 15.38
C GLU A 248 13.01 -8.03 15.19
N TYR A 249 13.29 -7.34 14.08
CA TYR A 249 12.64 -6.06 13.78
C TYR A 249 11.18 -6.20 13.41
N CYS A 250 10.76 -7.28 12.76
CA CYS A 250 9.33 -7.60 12.57
C CYS A 250 8.61 -7.78 13.92
N LEU A 251 9.24 -8.50 14.86
CA LEU A 251 8.70 -8.70 16.21
C LEU A 251 8.71 -7.39 17.02
N LEU A 252 9.75 -6.57 16.88
CA LEU A 252 9.81 -5.25 17.49
C LEU A 252 8.67 -4.37 16.99
N ARG A 253 8.44 -4.34 15.66
CA ARG A 253 7.33 -3.61 15.05
C ARG A 253 5.98 -4.01 15.66
N GLN A 254 5.76 -5.30 15.85
CA GLN A 254 4.53 -5.81 16.48
C GLN A 254 4.37 -5.28 17.93
N ARG A 255 5.45 -5.25 18.69
CA ARG A 255 5.46 -4.69 20.06
C ARG A 255 5.22 -3.18 20.11
N LEU A 256 5.57 -2.46 19.04
CA LEU A 256 5.34 -1.01 18.93
C LEU A 256 3.89 -0.64 18.56
N ILE A 257 3.02 -1.59 18.22
CA ILE A 257 1.63 -1.28 17.82
C ILE A 257 0.87 -0.44 18.87
N PRO A 258 0.92 -0.72 20.18
CA PRO A 258 0.22 0.12 21.17
C PRO A 258 0.74 1.56 21.19
N TYR A 259 2.05 1.74 21.04
CA TYR A 259 2.67 3.06 20.94
C TYR A 259 2.23 3.79 19.68
N ILE A 260 2.31 3.12 18.52
CA ILE A 260 1.88 3.67 17.21
C ILE A 260 0.40 4.05 17.25
N TYR A 261 -0.44 3.24 17.89
CA TYR A 261 -1.86 3.53 18.04
C TYR A 261 -2.10 4.79 18.90
N SER A 262 -1.35 4.95 19.99
CA SER A 262 -1.43 6.15 20.83
C SER A 262 -1.03 7.40 20.05
N GLU A 263 0.04 7.33 19.29
CA GLU A 263 0.48 8.43 18.41
C GLU A 263 -0.50 8.70 17.25
N ALA A 264 -1.17 7.67 16.73
CA ALA A 264 -2.26 7.84 15.76
C ALA A 264 -3.45 8.60 16.36
N CYS A 265 -3.79 8.34 17.64
CA CYS A 265 -4.80 9.11 18.36
C CYS A 265 -4.37 10.57 18.55
N ASN A 266 -3.11 10.82 18.85
CA ASN A 266 -2.55 12.16 18.94
C ASN A 266 -2.60 12.90 17.60
N TYR A 267 -2.25 12.22 16.51
CA TYR A 267 -2.39 12.78 15.17
C TYR A 267 -3.83 13.18 14.86
N SER A 268 -4.79 12.29 15.13
CA SER A 268 -6.21 12.56 14.87
C SER A 268 -6.76 13.75 15.67
N LYS A 269 -6.26 13.97 16.89
CA LYS A 269 -6.74 15.03 17.80
C LYS A 269 -5.98 16.34 17.67
N LEU A 270 -4.67 16.26 17.45
CA LEU A 270 -3.74 17.40 17.57
C LEU A 270 -3.06 17.75 16.24
N GLY A 271 -3.22 16.94 15.21
CA GLY A 271 -2.54 17.09 13.92
C GLY A 271 -1.03 16.78 13.97
N GLN A 272 -0.54 16.17 15.04
CA GLN A 272 0.88 15.85 15.19
C GLN A 272 1.22 14.58 14.40
N PRO A 273 2.07 14.66 13.35
CA PRO A 273 2.41 13.49 12.54
C PRO A 273 3.24 12.48 13.34
N LEU A 274 3.17 11.19 12.93
CA LEU A 274 3.96 10.13 13.55
C LEU A 274 5.47 10.32 13.29
N ILE A 275 5.86 10.83 12.12
CA ILE A 275 7.23 11.24 11.85
C ILE A 275 7.35 12.74 12.10
N GLN A 276 8.24 13.11 13.00
CA GLN A 276 8.49 14.51 13.33
C GLN A 276 9.96 14.83 13.04
N PRO A 277 10.24 15.58 11.96
CA PRO A 277 11.60 16.05 11.70
C PRO A 277 12.16 16.80 12.92
N ILE A 278 13.46 16.70 13.15
CA ILE A 278 14.11 17.33 14.30
C ILE A 278 13.84 18.85 14.36
N TYR A 279 13.80 19.50 13.21
CA TYR A 279 13.57 20.95 13.14
C TYR A 279 12.18 21.41 13.62
N TYR A 280 11.24 20.48 13.91
CA TYR A 280 10.00 20.86 14.60
C TYR A 280 10.25 21.29 16.05
N SER A 281 11.22 20.66 16.69
CA SER A 281 11.64 20.98 18.06
C SER A 281 12.84 21.91 18.12
N TYR A 282 13.68 21.88 17.10
CA TYR A 282 14.94 22.64 16.99
C TYR A 282 15.04 23.33 15.63
N PRO A 283 14.28 24.41 15.39
CA PRO A 283 14.24 25.10 14.09
C PRO A 283 15.60 25.60 13.57
N GLU A 284 16.52 25.88 14.49
CA GLU A 284 17.88 26.35 14.19
C GLU A 284 18.76 25.34 13.43
N ILE A 285 18.40 24.06 13.46
CA ILE A 285 19.16 23.00 12.75
C ILE A 285 18.54 22.62 11.40
N TYR A 286 17.56 23.38 10.91
CA TYR A 286 16.86 23.05 9.66
C TYR A 286 17.80 22.84 8.46
N ASP A 287 18.82 23.65 8.32
CA ASP A 287 19.79 23.60 7.22
C ASP A 287 20.99 22.67 7.50
N GLU A 288 21.05 22.05 8.67
CA GLU A 288 22.15 21.18 9.07
C GLU A 288 22.02 19.80 8.43
N LEU A 289 22.84 19.53 7.42
CA LEU A 289 22.83 18.27 6.67
C LEU A 289 23.13 17.04 7.53
N SER A 290 23.84 17.22 8.65
CA SER A 290 24.17 16.15 9.60
C SER A 290 22.95 15.50 10.22
N TYR A 291 21.91 16.29 10.48
CA TYR A 291 20.69 15.82 11.14
C TYR A 291 19.54 15.52 10.17
N ARG A 292 19.76 15.67 8.89
CA ARG A 292 18.71 15.58 7.86
C ARG A 292 17.96 14.25 7.87
N ASN A 293 18.62 13.17 8.25
CA ASN A 293 18.05 11.82 8.25
C ASN A 293 17.54 11.37 9.63
N GLU A 294 17.69 12.21 10.65
CA GLU A 294 17.26 11.93 12.00
C GLU A 294 15.86 12.51 12.24
N TYR A 295 15.07 11.82 13.05
CA TYR A 295 13.68 12.23 13.31
C TYR A 295 13.15 11.61 14.60
N TYR A 296 12.07 12.17 15.13
CA TYR A 296 11.26 11.52 16.13
C TYR A 296 10.18 10.65 15.50
N PHE A 297 10.10 9.41 15.95
CA PHE A 297 8.99 8.51 15.66
C PHE A 297 8.00 8.59 16.83
N GLY A 298 6.91 9.33 16.64
CA GLY A 298 6.09 9.81 17.74
C GLY A 298 6.83 10.83 18.60
N LYS A 299 6.49 10.90 19.89
CA LYS A 299 7.07 11.87 20.82
C LYS A 299 8.31 11.38 21.54
N GLU A 300 8.43 10.05 21.73
CA GLU A 300 9.37 9.48 22.69
C GLU A 300 10.57 8.78 22.03
N LEU A 301 10.50 8.43 20.74
CA LEU A 301 11.55 7.66 20.09
C LEU A 301 12.33 8.52 19.10
N PHE A 302 13.58 8.80 19.42
CA PHE A 302 14.52 9.45 18.52
C PHE A 302 15.22 8.41 17.67
N ILE A 303 15.18 8.58 16.33
CA ILE A 303 15.68 7.63 15.35
C ILE A 303 16.79 8.25 14.53
N ALA A 304 17.95 7.58 14.51
CA ALA A 304 19.11 7.88 13.68
C ALA A 304 19.41 6.68 12.77
N PRO A 305 18.81 6.58 11.58
CA PRO A 305 18.95 5.41 10.73
C PRO A 305 20.33 5.32 10.10
N ILE A 306 20.87 4.10 10.03
CA ILE A 306 22.12 3.83 9.31
C ILE A 306 21.78 3.72 7.82
N THR A 307 22.26 4.67 7.03
CA THR A 307 21.92 4.83 5.61
C THR A 307 23.14 4.71 4.68
N LYS A 308 24.25 4.18 5.20
CA LYS A 308 25.50 3.92 4.46
C LYS A 308 26.01 2.53 4.80
N PRO A 309 26.72 1.84 3.89
CA PRO A 309 27.42 0.60 4.21
C PRO A 309 28.50 0.84 5.27
N GLN A 310 28.73 -0.18 6.08
CA GLN A 310 29.80 -0.21 7.09
C GLN A 310 30.98 -1.01 6.60
#